data_bfdf649985bc67a5aecbd90d369d6f64
#
_entry.id   bfdf649985bc67a5aecbd90d369d6f64
#
_cell.length_a   1.000
_cell.length_b   1.000
_cell.length_c   1.000
_cell.angle_alpha   90.00
_cell.angle_beta   90.00
_cell.angle_gamma   90.00
#
_symmetry.space_group_name_H-M   'P 1'
#
loop_
_entity.id
_entity.type
_entity.pdbx_description
1 polymer ?
#
loop_
_entity_poly.entity_id
_entity_poly.type
_entity_poly.pdbx_seq_one_letter_code
_entity_poly.pdbx_strand_id
1 'polypeptide(L)'
;MSSSPRIVCFAGSTRAASLNVRLVRAAARMAEASGAEVEVLDLADYDMPIFGEDLEAEGTPDAARAFKEKLKGADGFLISAPEYNSSYPALLKNAIDWASRPAEGEAMLAAFKGKACGLFAASPGGLGGIRVLPQLRTLMMNIGVRVVPTQFGLAKAHEAFDDEGALTDERARAMVEAVVQETLAVAGL
;
A
#
# COMPACT_ATOMS: atom_id res chain seq x y z
N MET A 1 -11.82 -24.93 6.76
CA MET A 1 -11.85 -23.59 7.36
C MET A 1 -11.00 -22.73 6.45
N SER A 2 -11.55 -21.65 5.88
CA SER A 2 -10.73 -20.69 5.13
C SER A 2 -9.71 -20.09 6.08
N SER A 3 -8.43 -20.07 5.70
CA SER A 3 -7.40 -19.34 6.45
C SER A 3 -7.72 -17.85 6.41
N SER A 4 -7.45 -17.12 7.50
CA SER A 4 -7.53 -15.64 7.49
C SER A 4 -6.71 -15.06 6.35
N PRO A 5 -7.22 -14.09 5.59
CA PRO A 5 -6.44 -13.48 4.52
C PRO A 5 -5.26 -12.70 5.09
N ARG A 6 -4.13 -12.81 4.41
CA ARG A 6 -2.91 -12.10 4.77
C ARG A 6 -2.80 -10.79 4.01
N ILE A 7 -2.80 -9.67 4.75
CA ILE A 7 -2.79 -8.32 4.20
C ILE A 7 -1.47 -7.64 4.53
N VAL A 8 -0.76 -7.20 3.50
CA VAL A 8 0.44 -6.37 3.65
C VAL A 8 0.07 -4.90 3.50
N CYS A 9 0.45 -4.09 4.48
CA CYS A 9 0.15 -2.66 4.56
C CYS A 9 1.43 -1.85 4.47
N PHE A 10 1.50 -0.83 3.62
CA PHE A 10 2.66 0.07 3.55
C PHE A 10 2.30 1.45 3.01
N ALA A 11 3.18 2.42 3.27
CA ALA A 11 3.02 3.77 2.76
C ALA A 11 4.17 4.14 1.80
N GLY A 12 3.86 4.94 0.78
CA GLY A 12 4.85 5.49 -0.15
C GLY A 12 5.70 6.63 0.44
N SER A 13 6.09 6.53 1.72
CA SER A 13 6.83 7.57 2.43
C SER A 13 7.66 6.98 3.57
N THR A 14 8.91 7.40 3.68
CA THR A 14 9.83 7.05 4.78
C THR A 14 10.00 8.18 5.81
N ARG A 15 9.23 9.27 5.66
CA ARG A 15 9.31 10.41 6.59
C ARG A 15 8.76 10.00 7.97
N ALA A 16 9.51 10.23 9.05
CA ALA A 16 9.13 9.84 10.41
C ALA A 16 7.72 10.33 10.84
N ALA A 17 7.36 11.57 10.49
CA ALA A 17 6.03 12.14 10.76
C ALA A 17 5.07 12.01 9.56
N SER A 18 5.15 10.93 8.79
CA SER A 18 4.32 10.74 7.61
C SER A 18 2.84 10.52 7.97
N LEU A 19 1.97 11.37 7.43
CA LEU A 19 0.52 11.23 7.55
C LEU A 19 0.01 9.97 6.83
N ASN A 20 0.67 9.56 5.77
CA ASN A 20 0.33 8.34 5.03
C ASN A 20 0.72 7.08 5.83
N VAL A 21 1.82 7.09 6.57
CA VAL A 21 2.17 6.01 7.51
C VAL A 21 1.13 5.93 8.63
N ARG A 22 0.69 7.06 9.18
CA ARG A 22 -0.38 7.08 10.20
C ARG A 22 -1.69 6.51 9.65
N LEU A 23 -2.08 6.90 8.43
CA LEU A 23 -3.32 6.44 7.81
C LEU A 23 -3.29 4.93 7.51
N VAL A 24 -2.21 4.41 6.94
CA VAL A 24 -2.11 2.98 6.64
C VAL A 24 -2.07 2.13 7.91
N ARG A 25 -1.46 2.62 8.99
CA ARG A 25 -1.49 1.95 10.30
C ARG A 25 -2.90 1.94 10.92
N ALA A 26 -3.69 3.01 10.76
CA ALA A 26 -5.09 3.01 11.18
C ALA A 26 -5.91 1.99 10.37
N ALA A 27 -5.73 1.91 9.06
CA ALA A 27 -6.37 0.91 8.20
C ALA A 27 -5.93 -0.53 8.56
N ALA A 28 -4.65 -0.73 8.88
CA ALA A 28 -4.10 -2.02 9.33
C ALA A 28 -4.81 -2.53 10.59
N ARG A 29 -4.96 -1.66 11.61
CA ARG A 29 -5.70 -2.03 12.84
C ARG A 29 -7.16 -2.41 12.57
N MET A 30 -7.82 -1.74 11.61
CA MET A 30 -9.19 -2.10 11.23
C MET A 30 -9.25 -3.46 10.54
N ALA A 31 -8.26 -3.78 9.70
CA ALA A 31 -8.16 -5.08 9.05
C ALA A 31 -7.90 -6.22 10.07
N GLU A 32 -7.00 -6.00 11.05
CA GLU A 32 -6.76 -6.93 12.16
C GLU A 32 -8.01 -7.16 12.99
N ALA A 33 -8.74 -6.09 13.35
CA ALA A 33 -9.99 -6.18 14.09
C ALA A 33 -11.09 -6.94 13.33
N SER A 34 -10.99 -6.99 11.99
CA SER A 34 -11.89 -7.75 11.12
C SER A 34 -11.43 -9.20 10.89
N GLY A 35 -10.32 -9.65 11.51
CA GLY A 35 -9.87 -11.04 11.48
C GLY A 35 -8.82 -11.36 10.40
N ALA A 36 -8.24 -10.37 9.73
CA ALA A 36 -7.13 -10.58 8.82
C ALA A 36 -5.80 -10.76 9.57
N GLU A 37 -4.87 -11.52 8.98
CA GLU A 37 -3.45 -11.48 9.36
C GLU A 37 -2.80 -10.28 8.68
N VAL A 38 -2.26 -9.34 9.46
CA VAL A 38 -1.75 -8.07 8.93
C VAL A 38 -0.25 -7.91 9.21
N GLU A 39 0.49 -7.52 8.17
CA GLU A 39 1.88 -7.11 8.28
C GLU A 39 2.04 -5.67 7.77
N VAL A 40 2.56 -4.77 8.62
CA VAL A 40 2.86 -3.38 8.24
C VAL A 40 4.34 -3.26 7.91
N LEU A 41 4.66 -2.91 6.67
CA LEU A 41 6.04 -2.70 6.21
C LEU A 41 6.39 -1.21 6.23
N ASP A 42 7.60 -0.89 6.67
CA ASP A 42 8.19 0.43 6.49
C ASP A 42 9.16 0.38 5.30
N LEU A 43 8.93 1.21 4.28
CA LEU A 43 9.83 1.26 3.12
C LEU A 43 11.23 1.80 3.48
N ALA A 44 11.41 2.39 4.67
CA ALA A 44 12.72 2.78 5.17
C ALA A 44 13.63 1.56 5.49
N ASP A 45 13.04 0.40 5.77
CA ASP A 45 13.78 -0.83 6.04
C ASP A 45 14.30 -1.50 4.75
N TYR A 46 13.89 -0.98 3.58
CA TYR A 46 14.24 -1.51 2.28
C TYR A 46 14.99 -0.46 1.45
N ASP A 47 16.29 -0.35 1.67
CA ASP A 47 17.15 0.57 0.91
C ASP A 47 17.39 0.01 -0.51
N MET A 48 16.45 0.31 -1.40
CA MET A 48 16.48 -0.12 -2.78
C MET A 48 17.06 0.99 -3.67
N PRO A 49 18.14 0.73 -4.43
CA PRO A 49 18.61 1.68 -5.44
C PRO A 49 17.52 1.95 -6.47
N ILE A 50 17.64 3.05 -7.21
CA ILE A 50 16.73 3.31 -8.34
C ILE A 50 16.83 2.16 -9.35
N PHE A 51 15.67 1.62 -9.73
CA PHE A 51 15.58 0.52 -10.68
C PHE A 51 16.22 0.90 -12.03
N GLY A 52 17.01 -0.03 -12.55
CA GLY A 52 17.62 0.04 -13.86
C GLY A 52 17.93 -1.37 -14.36
N GLU A 53 17.72 -1.62 -15.64
CA GLU A 53 17.95 -2.94 -16.25
C GLU A 53 19.40 -3.39 -16.19
N ASP A 54 20.36 -2.46 -16.28
CA ASP A 54 21.78 -2.76 -16.13
C ASP A 54 22.10 -3.27 -14.71
N LEU A 55 21.52 -2.60 -13.70
CA LEU A 55 21.67 -3.01 -12.31
C LEU A 55 20.98 -4.36 -12.03
N GLU A 56 19.80 -4.57 -12.61
CA GLU A 56 19.10 -5.85 -12.52
C GLU A 56 19.92 -7.01 -13.12
N ALA A 57 20.64 -6.76 -14.22
CA ALA A 57 21.51 -7.75 -14.85
C ALA A 57 22.71 -8.16 -13.96
N GLU A 58 23.16 -7.29 -13.05
CA GLU A 58 24.17 -7.60 -12.02
C GLU A 58 23.57 -8.42 -10.85
N GLY A 59 22.25 -8.45 -10.72
CA GLY A 59 21.50 -9.18 -9.70
C GLY A 59 20.48 -8.29 -8.97
N THR A 60 19.36 -8.88 -8.58
CA THR A 60 18.36 -8.15 -7.79
C THR A 60 18.89 -7.82 -6.40
N PRO A 61 18.86 -6.55 -5.94
CA PRO A 61 19.30 -6.17 -4.61
C PRO A 61 18.56 -6.95 -3.51
N ASP A 62 19.26 -7.29 -2.42
CA ASP A 62 18.69 -8.06 -1.31
C ASP A 62 17.45 -7.40 -0.69
N ALA A 63 17.47 -6.08 -0.53
CA ALA A 63 16.33 -5.32 -0.03
C ALA A 63 15.10 -5.42 -0.95
N ALA A 64 15.31 -5.38 -2.27
CA ALA A 64 14.23 -5.52 -3.26
C ALA A 64 13.65 -6.95 -3.24
N ARG A 65 14.51 -7.96 -3.11
CA ARG A 65 14.12 -9.36 -2.99
C ARG A 65 13.32 -9.59 -1.71
N ALA A 66 13.79 -9.07 -0.56
CA ALA A 66 13.11 -9.18 0.72
C ALA A 66 11.72 -8.54 0.69
N PHE A 67 11.61 -7.33 0.12
CA PHE A 67 10.31 -6.66 -0.06
C PHE A 67 9.36 -7.46 -0.96
N LYS A 68 9.85 -7.93 -2.10
CA LYS A 68 9.07 -8.76 -3.03
C LYS A 68 8.53 -10.03 -2.37
N GLU A 69 9.33 -10.74 -1.56
CA GLU A 69 8.89 -11.94 -0.85
C GLU A 69 7.75 -11.66 0.13
N LYS A 70 7.77 -10.51 0.83
CA LYS A 70 6.64 -10.06 1.65
C LYS A 70 5.36 -9.91 0.83
N LEU A 71 5.46 -9.26 -0.33
CA LEU A 71 4.31 -9.07 -1.20
C LEU A 71 3.81 -10.40 -1.79
N LYS A 72 4.68 -11.33 -2.14
CA LYS A 72 4.30 -12.65 -2.66
C LYS A 72 3.44 -13.44 -1.67
N GLY A 73 3.78 -13.38 -0.39
CA GLY A 73 3.06 -14.08 0.67
C GLY A 73 1.68 -13.48 1.03
N ALA A 74 1.32 -12.32 0.47
CA ALA A 74 0.06 -11.65 0.79
C ALA A 74 -1.10 -12.08 -0.13
N ASP A 75 -2.34 -11.99 0.36
CA ASP A 75 -3.58 -12.11 -0.41
C ASP A 75 -4.07 -10.74 -0.88
N GLY A 76 -3.65 -9.67 -0.21
CA GLY A 76 -4.01 -8.31 -0.54
C GLY A 76 -3.10 -7.25 0.08
N PHE A 77 -3.36 -6.00 -0.32
CA PHE A 77 -2.60 -4.83 0.09
C PHE A 77 -3.50 -3.70 0.58
N LEU A 78 -3.02 -2.94 1.57
CA LEU A 78 -3.51 -1.62 1.90
C LEU A 78 -2.36 -0.64 1.69
N ILE A 79 -2.50 0.27 0.73
CA ILE A 79 -1.43 1.19 0.33
C ILE A 79 -1.86 2.63 0.52
N SER A 80 -1.08 3.42 1.26
CA SER A 80 -1.29 4.86 1.40
C SER A 80 -0.16 5.64 0.74
N ALA A 81 -0.50 6.49 -0.22
CA ALA A 81 0.47 7.23 -1.03
C ALA A 81 0.37 8.74 -0.81
N PRO A 82 1.46 9.44 -0.45
CA PRO A 82 1.47 10.89 -0.56
C PRO A 82 1.38 11.33 -2.02
N GLU A 83 0.74 12.46 -2.23
CA GLU A 83 0.67 13.10 -3.55
C GLU A 83 1.84 14.08 -3.71
N TYR A 84 2.74 13.80 -4.63
CA TYR A 84 3.82 14.70 -5.03
C TYR A 84 3.63 15.12 -6.49
N ASN A 85 3.45 16.41 -6.72
CA ASN A 85 3.21 16.96 -8.07
C ASN A 85 2.05 16.24 -8.80
N SER A 86 0.95 15.99 -8.08
CA SER A 86 -0.25 15.30 -8.56
C SER A 86 -0.07 13.83 -8.91
N SER A 87 1.02 13.19 -8.49
CA SER A 87 1.32 11.78 -8.78
C SER A 87 1.84 11.04 -7.54
N TYR A 88 2.11 9.73 -7.68
CA TYR A 88 2.72 8.91 -6.64
C TYR A 88 4.22 9.20 -6.50
N PRO A 89 4.79 8.99 -5.29
CA PRO A 89 6.20 9.26 -5.04
C PRO A 89 7.12 8.32 -5.81
N ALA A 90 8.32 8.82 -6.17
CA ALA A 90 9.36 8.01 -6.78
C ALA A 90 9.73 6.78 -5.94
N LEU A 91 9.76 6.91 -4.61
CA LEU A 91 9.99 5.82 -3.67
C LEU A 91 9.01 4.66 -3.90
N LEU A 92 7.70 4.96 -3.95
CA LEU A 92 6.67 3.95 -4.14
C LEU A 92 6.77 3.29 -5.53
N LYS A 93 7.00 4.13 -6.56
CA LYS A 93 7.19 3.61 -7.92
C LYS A 93 8.39 2.68 -8.01
N ASN A 94 9.52 3.05 -7.41
CA ASN A 94 10.74 2.25 -7.38
C ASN A 94 10.53 0.90 -6.69
N ALA A 95 9.87 0.90 -5.54
CA ALA A 95 9.54 -0.34 -4.81
C ALA A 95 8.65 -1.28 -5.64
N ILE A 96 7.65 -0.73 -6.33
CA ILE A 96 6.76 -1.50 -7.22
C ILE A 96 7.55 -2.02 -8.44
N ASP A 97 8.43 -1.22 -9.04
CA ASP A 97 9.21 -1.63 -10.19
C ASP A 97 10.12 -2.82 -9.84
N TRP A 98 10.88 -2.74 -8.77
CA TRP A 98 11.71 -3.86 -8.29
C TRP A 98 10.87 -5.11 -7.99
N ALA A 99 9.76 -4.97 -7.27
CA ALA A 99 8.93 -6.10 -6.88
C ALA A 99 8.18 -6.74 -8.06
N SER A 100 7.98 -6.02 -9.16
CA SER A 100 7.31 -6.52 -10.36
C SER A 100 8.20 -7.39 -11.25
N ARG A 101 9.53 -7.39 -11.04
CA ARG A 101 10.48 -8.14 -11.87
C ARG A 101 10.36 -9.66 -11.61
N PRO A 102 10.39 -10.48 -12.65
CA PRO A 102 10.41 -11.93 -12.48
C PRO A 102 11.76 -12.40 -11.91
N ALA A 103 11.74 -13.43 -11.08
CA ALA A 103 12.92 -14.20 -10.75
C ALA A 103 12.88 -15.56 -11.48
N GLU A 104 14.00 -16.26 -11.48
CA GLU A 104 14.08 -17.58 -12.13
C GLU A 104 13.04 -18.55 -11.52
N GLY A 105 12.26 -19.18 -12.38
CA GLY A 105 11.20 -20.12 -11.96
C GLY A 105 9.92 -19.46 -11.42
N GLU A 106 9.81 -18.13 -11.42
CA GLU A 106 8.61 -17.43 -10.98
C GLU A 106 7.67 -17.06 -12.12
N ALA A 107 6.37 -17.03 -11.82
CA ALA A 107 5.39 -16.46 -12.73
C ALA A 107 5.59 -14.95 -12.86
N MET A 108 5.26 -14.38 -14.02
CA MET A 108 5.23 -12.93 -14.23
C MET A 108 4.32 -12.26 -13.20
N LEU A 109 4.82 -11.17 -12.59
CA LEU A 109 4.08 -10.37 -11.60
C LEU A 109 3.62 -11.18 -10.36
N ALA A 110 4.38 -12.19 -9.94
CA ALA A 110 4.03 -13.09 -8.84
C ALA A 110 3.71 -12.33 -7.52
N ALA A 111 4.34 -11.18 -7.32
CA ALA A 111 4.08 -10.33 -6.14
C ALA A 111 2.73 -9.60 -6.18
N PHE A 112 2.09 -9.46 -7.36
CA PHE A 112 0.94 -8.57 -7.56
C PHE A 112 -0.30 -9.23 -8.14
N LYS A 113 -0.12 -10.06 -9.16
CA LYS A 113 -1.22 -10.55 -10.00
C LYS A 113 -2.30 -11.28 -9.19
N GLY A 114 -3.55 -10.83 -9.34
CA GLY A 114 -4.73 -11.44 -8.73
C GLY A 114 -5.00 -11.03 -7.28
N LYS A 115 -4.10 -10.26 -6.64
CA LYS A 115 -4.25 -9.84 -5.24
C LYS A 115 -5.18 -8.64 -5.09
N ALA A 116 -5.88 -8.55 -3.94
CA ALA A 116 -6.74 -7.42 -3.60
C ALA A 116 -5.92 -6.17 -3.24
N CYS A 117 -6.47 -4.96 -3.46
CA CYS A 117 -5.80 -3.74 -3.01
C CYS A 117 -6.78 -2.61 -2.69
N GLY A 118 -6.66 -2.08 -1.48
CA GLY A 118 -7.26 -0.81 -1.04
C GLY A 118 -6.24 0.33 -1.12
N LEU A 119 -6.69 1.49 -1.64
CA LEU A 119 -5.83 2.65 -1.84
C LEU A 119 -6.28 3.85 -1.01
N PHE A 120 -5.30 4.47 -0.37
CA PHE A 120 -5.46 5.67 0.45
C PHE A 120 -4.46 6.76 0.05
N ALA A 121 -4.80 7.98 0.39
CA ALA A 121 -3.89 9.11 0.40
C ALA A 121 -4.15 9.99 1.61
N ALA A 122 -3.15 10.69 2.10
CA ALA A 122 -3.29 11.68 3.17
C ALA A 122 -2.45 12.92 2.88
N SER A 123 -3.03 14.09 3.11
CA SER A 123 -2.37 15.37 2.90
C SER A 123 -2.83 16.39 3.97
N PRO A 124 -1.96 17.33 4.40
CA PRO A 124 -2.39 18.46 5.23
C PRO A 124 -3.33 19.43 4.50
N GLY A 125 -3.37 19.39 3.15
CA GLY A 125 -4.24 20.23 2.34
C GLY A 125 -5.68 19.73 2.25
N GLY A 126 -6.57 20.57 1.72
CA GLY A 126 -8.00 20.31 1.60
C GLY A 126 -8.40 19.22 0.60
N LEU A 127 -7.49 18.82 -0.30
CA LEU A 127 -7.76 17.78 -1.30
C LEU A 127 -7.38 16.35 -0.83
N GLY A 128 -6.71 16.22 0.32
CA GLY A 128 -6.39 14.90 0.87
C GLY A 128 -5.47 14.01 0.02
N GLY A 129 -4.82 14.56 -1.01
CA GLY A 129 -4.01 13.76 -1.93
C GLY A 129 -4.85 12.98 -2.96
N ILE A 130 -6.08 13.41 -3.25
CA ILE A 130 -7.01 12.63 -4.08
C ILE A 130 -6.51 12.40 -5.52
N ARG A 131 -5.63 13.25 -6.06
CA ARG A 131 -5.15 13.14 -7.44
C ARG A 131 -4.16 11.99 -7.65
N VAL A 132 -3.50 11.52 -6.60
CA VAL A 132 -2.60 10.35 -6.70
C VAL A 132 -3.40 9.05 -6.89
N LEU A 133 -4.61 8.96 -6.32
CA LEU A 133 -5.38 7.72 -6.27
C LEU A 133 -5.70 7.13 -7.66
N PRO A 134 -6.25 7.87 -8.63
CA PRO A 134 -6.54 7.31 -9.96
C PRO A 134 -5.27 6.89 -10.71
N GLN A 135 -4.15 7.56 -10.50
CA GLN A 135 -2.88 7.20 -11.12
C GLN A 135 -2.30 5.91 -10.52
N LEU A 136 -2.29 5.82 -9.18
CA LEU A 136 -1.84 4.60 -8.49
C LEU A 136 -2.76 3.42 -8.80
N ARG A 137 -4.07 3.64 -8.88
CA ARG A 137 -5.04 2.64 -9.33
C ARG A 137 -4.67 2.09 -10.71
N THR A 138 -4.43 2.98 -11.68
CA THR A 138 -4.06 2.58 -13.04
C THR A 138 -2.77 1.75 -13.04
N LEU A 139 -1.75 2.18 -12.29
CA LEU A 139 -0.49 1.45 -12.15
C LEU A 139 -0.74 0.03 -11.60
N MET A 140 -1.45 -0.08 -10.48
CA MET A 140 -1.70 -1.38 -9.83
C MET A 140 -2.55 -2.31 -10.69
N MET A 141 -3.58 -1.79 -11.35
CA MET A 141 -4.41 -2.60 -12.27
C MET A 141 -3.61 -3.11 -13.48
N ASN A 142 -2.68 -2.31 -14.02
CA ASN A 142 -1.84 -2.72 -15.16
C ASN A 142 -0.89 -3.88 -14.82
N ILE A 143 -0.53 -4.02 -13.54
CA ILE A 143 0.28 -5.16 -13.06
C ILE A 143 -0.59 -6.30 -12.47
N GLY A 144 -1.89 -6.28 -12.76
CA GLY A 144 -2.82 -7.38 -12.47
C GLY A 144 -3.41 -7.41 -11.07
N VAL A 145 -3.30 -6.31 -10.30
CA VAL A 145 -3.92 -6.19 -8.96
C VAL A 145 -5.40 -5.86 -9.10
N ARG A 146 -6.23 -6.44 -8.24
CA ARG A 146 -7.67 -6.15 -8.12
C ARG A 146 -7.88 -4.99 -7.15
N VAL A 147 -7.82 -3.76 -7.67
CA VAL A 147 -8.03 -2.56 -6.85
C VAL A 147 -9.52 -2.36 -6.60
N VAL A 148 -9.91 -2.29 -5.32
CA VAL A 148 -11.32 -2.10 -4.92
C VAL A 148 -11.88 -0.76 -5.41
N PRO A 149 -13.20 -0.67 -5.67
CA PRO A 149 -13.81 0.55 -6.20
C PRO A 149 -13.63 1.76 -5.31
N THR A 150 -13.85 1.60 -4.00
CA THR A 150 -13.74 2.68 -3.02
C THR A 150 -12.29 3.03 -2.76
N GLN A 151 -11.98 4.32 -2.80
CA GLN A 151 -10.68 4.91 -2.48
C GLN A 151 -10.87 6.11 -1.58
N PHE A 152 -9.91 6.41 -0.70
CA PHE A 152 -10.08 7.51 0.24
C PHE A 152 -8.86 8.41 0.33
N GLY A 153 -9.09 9.73 0.18
CA GLY A 153 -8.11 10.79 0.41
C GLY A 153 -8.44 11.57 1.68
N LEU A 154 -7.57 11.48 2.70
CA LEU A 154 -7.74 12.15 3.99
C LEU A 154 -7.22 13.60 3.91
N ALA A 155 -8.14 14.55 3.82
CA ALA A 155 -7.85 15.98 3.89
C ALA A 155 -7.52 16.41 5.33
N LYS A 156 -6.76 17.50 5.49
CA LYS A 156 -6.35 18.06 6.79
C LYS A 156 -5.80 16.98 7.74
N ALA A 157 -5.08 16.03 7.19
CA ALA A 157 -4.67 14.81 7.88
C ALA A 157 -3.78 15.05 9.12
N HIS A 158 -3.20 16.25 9.27
CA HIS A 158 -2.42 16.65 10.46
C HIS A 158 -3.29 16.82 11.71
N GLU A 159 -4.62 17.03 11.56
CA GLU A 159 -5.60 17.18 12.63
C GLU A 159 -6.48 15.94 12.85
N ALA A 160 -6.30 14.90 12.00
CA ALA A 160 -7.27 13.83 11.87
C ALA A 160 -7.04 12.63 12.80
N PHE A 161 -6.00 12.66 13.63
CA PHE A 161 -5.65 11.52 14.47
C PHE A 161 -5.47 11.95 15.92
N ASP A 162 -5.90 11.11 16.85
CA ASP A 162 -5.60 11.23 18.27
C ASP A 162 -4.15 10.78 18.61
N ASP A 163 -3.79 10.81 19.90
CA ASP A 163 -2.46 10.45 20.39
C ASP A 163 -2.15 8.95 20.20
N GLU A 164 -3.18 8.09 20.12
CA GLU A 164 -3.05 6.65 19.85
C GLU A 164 -3.04 6.34 18.35
N GLY A 165 -3.20 7.39 17.49
CA GLY A 165 -3.19 7.29 16.05
C GLY A 165 -4.50 6.75 15.45
N ALA A 166 -5.60 6.78 16.21
CA ALA A 166 -6.92 6.51 15.68
C ALA A 166 -7.51 7.75 14.98
N LEU A 167 -8.38 7.55 13.99
CA LEU A 167 -9.08 8.63 13.31
C LEU A 167 -10.15 9.22 14.24
N THR A 168 -10.12 10.54 14.42
CA THR A 168 -11.04 11.26 15.28
C THR A 168 -12.37 11.58 14.60
N ASP A 169 -12.36 11.77 13.27
CA ASP A 169 -13.56 12.04 12.48
C ASP A 169 -14.29 10.74 12.11
N GLU A 170 -15.57 10.64 12.46
CA GLU A 170 -16.38 9.45 12.25
C GLU A 170 -16.58 9.14 10.75
N ARG A 171 -16.72 10.16 9.90
CA ARG A 171 -16.87 9.98 8.47
C ARG A 171 -15.57 9.48 7.83
N ALA A 172 -14.44 10.03 8.24
CA ALA A 172 -13.14 9.56 7.77
C ALA A 172 -12.90 8.10 8.19
N ARG A 173 -13.24 7.75 9.44
CA ARG A 173 -13.16 6.38 9.93
C ARG A 173 -14.03 5.42 9.11
N ALA A 174 -15.30 5.77 8.88
CA ALA A 174 -16.21 4.96 8.07
C ALA A 174 -15.71 4.76 6.63
N MET A 175 -15.11 5.79 6.02
CA MET A 175 -14.54 5.68 4.67
C MET A 175 -13.32 4.77 4.62
N VAL A 176 -12.41 4.86 5.61
CA VAL A 176 -11.26 3.95 5.69
C VAL A 176 -11.73 2.52 5.91
N GLU A 177 -12.70 2.32 6.80
CA GLU A 177 -13.28 1.00 7.06
C GLU A 177 -13.94 0.41 5.80
N ALA A 178 -14.67 1.20 5.02
CA ALA A 178 -15.26 0.74 3.75
C ALA A 178 -14.21 0.21 2.78
N VAL A 179 -13.09 0.92 2.59
CA VAL A 179 -11.98 0.46 1.75
C VAL A 179 -11.37 -0.84 2.29
N VAL A 180 -11.20 -0.94 3.62
CA VAL A 180 -10.67 -2.14 4.27
C VAL A 180 -11.61 -3.32 4.02
N GLN A 181 -12.91 -3.18 4.30
CA GLN A 181 -13.89 -4.27 4.13
C GLN A 181 -13.99 -4.74 2.69
N GLU A 182 -14.03 -3.82 1.72
CA GLU A 182 -14.00 -4.20 0.30
C GLU A 182 -12.72 -4.97 -0.07
N THR A 183 -11.57 -4.56 0.49
CA THR A 183 -10.29 -5.24 0.23
C THR A 183 -10.31 -6.65 0.82
N LEU A 184 -10.77 -6.83 2.05
CA LEU A 184 -10.87 -8.13 2.71
C LEU A 184 -11.84 -9.06 1.98
N ALA A 185 -12.99 -8.57 1.55
CA ALA A 185 -13.96 -9.35 0.76
C ALA A 185 -13.37 -9.87 -0.56
N VAL A 186 -12.53 -9.06 -1.24
CA VAL A 186 -11.84 -9.49 -2.47
C VAL A 186 -10.67 -10.43 -2.16
N ALA A 187 -10.04 -10.30 -0.99
CA ALA A 187 -8.95 -11.16 -0.52
C ALA A 187 -9.42 -12.52 0.01
N GLY A 188 -10.73 -12.71 0.23
CA GLY A 188 -11.33 -14.00 0.60
C GLY A 188 -11.78 -14.14 2.07
N LEU A 189 -12.01 -13.00 2.77
CA LEU A 189 -12.62 -12.97 4.10
C LEU A 189 -14.15 -13.03 4.01
#